data_e44a495422aac4fb46495d521e9f28ca
#
_entry.id   e44a495422aac4fb46495d521e9f28ca
#
_cell.length_a   1.000
_cell.length_b   1.000
_cell.length_c   1.000
_cell.angle_alpha   90.00
_cell.angle_beta   90.00
_cell.angle_gamma   90.00
#
_symmetry.space_group_name_H-M   'P 1'
#
loop_
_entity.id
_entity.type
_entity.pdbx_description
1 polymer ?
#
loop_
_entity_poly.entity_id
_entity_poly.type
_entity_poly.pdbx_seq_one_letter_code
_entity_poly.pdbx_strand_id
1 'polypeptide(L)'
;YIMAVGSEVEKLVTENAKTVCKEGEAYDASDLKVYAVLKNGVKKDVTDYVTIDDTALTADDDFVTVTYKYGMYRDKTKEGAANTTGVAVSPVETTINVTVLAAEDYDSVKAVEKLISDLGEITLDSENDIKAARAAYDALGDLKEYVGNVDALTAAEEKLEELKTPSSSSEAESSVSSSDVSSESTVSSANSEDTSSATSSAAESVSSA
;
A
#
# COMPACT_ATOMS: atom_id res chain seq x y z
N TYR A 1 14.72 10.05 31.91
CA TYR A 1 15.27 9.50 30.67
C TYR A 1 16.40 10.41 30.22
N ILE A 2 17.62 9.93 30.31
CA ILE A 2 18.79 10.68 29.85
C ILE A 2 18.84 10.47 28.34
N MET A 3 18.47 11.49 27.58
CA MET A 3 18.74 11.51 26.15
C MET A 3 20.25 11.51 25.96
N ALA A 4 20.73 10.62 25.11
CA ALA A 4 22.14 10.55 24.80
C ALA A 4 22.65 11.90 24.33
N VAL A 5 23.74 12.34 24.92
CA VAL A 5 24.40 13.59 24.55
C VAL A 5 24.89 13.46 23.12
N GLY A 6 24.77 14.51 22.32
CA GLY A 6 25.04 14.49 20.87
C GLY A 6 26.40 13.96 20.43
N SER A 7 27.37 13.90 21.33
CA SER A 7 28.67 13.30 21.06
C SER A 7 28.64 11.75 20.93
N GLU A 8 27.52 11.10 21.25
CA GLU A 8 27.37 9.66 21.22
C GLU A 8 26.67 9.14 19.95
N VAL A 9 26.03 10.00 19.17
CA VAL A 9 25.42 9.59 17.90
C VAL A 9 26.48 9.49 16.83
N GLU A 10 26.53 8.34 16.20
CA GLU A 10 27.42 8.06 15.10
C GLU A 10 26.78 8.47 13.77
N LYS A 11 25.51 8.11 13.58
CA LYS A 11 24.76 8.39 12.36
C LYS A 11 23.26 8.33 12.58
N LEU A 12 22.51 8.89 11.63
CA LEU A 12 21.07 8.65 11.51
C LEU A 12 20.80 7.56 10.50
N VAL A 13 19.73 6.81 10.72
CA VAL A 13 19.18 5.80 9.78
C VAL A 13 17.70 6.07 9.65
N THR A 14 17.22 6.05 8.41
CA THR A 14 15.81 6.24 8.08
C THR A 14 15.18 4.92 7.67
N GLU A 15 13.91 4.74 8.03
CA GLU A 15 13.07 3.62 7.62
C GLU A 15 11.75 4.18 7.07
N ASN A 16 11.14 3.49 6.11
CA ASN A 16 9.91 3.90 5.42
C ASN A 16 10.01 5.28 4.72
N ALA A 17 11.21 5.64 4.27
CA ALA A 17 11.40 6.87 3.53
C ALA A 17 10.73 6.78 2.15
N LYS A 18 9.97 7.81 1.79
CA LYS A 18 9.42 7.96 0.43
C LYS A 18 10.53 8.41 -0.51
N THR A 19 10.70 7.68 -1.59
CA THR A 19 11.75 7.97 -2.58
C THR A 19 11.21 8.62 -3.86
N VAL A 20 9.89 8.58 -4.08
CA VAL A 20 9.21 9.24 -5.19
C VAL A 20 8.33 10.34 -4.64
N CYS A 21 8.59 11.57 -5.08
CA CYS A 21 7.95 12.77 -4.60
C CYS A 21 7.27 13.52 -5.74
N LYS A 22 6.32 14.37 -5.39
CA LYS A 22 5.60 15.22 -6.33
C LYS A 22 6.23 16.60 -6.40
N GLU A 23 6.46 17.10 -7.60
CA GLU A 23 6.92 18.46 -7.81
C GLU A 23 5.91 19.47 -7.26
N GLY A 24 6.42 20.50 -6.60
CA GLY A 24 5.62 21.57 -6.01
C GLY A 24 5.07 21.26 -4.62
N GLU A 25 5.27 20.06 -4.10
CA GLU A 25 4.88 19.67 -2.73
C GLU A 25 6.10 19.51 -1.83
N ALA A 26 5.92 19.71 -0.52
CA ALA A 26 6.94 19.42 0.47
C ALA A 26 7.08 17.90 0.65
N TYR A 27 8.26 17.46 1.13
CA TYR A 27 8.48 16.05 1.43
C TYR A 27 7.47 15.51 2.45
N ASP A 28 6.76 14.46 2.10
CA ASP A 28 5.82 13.80 2.99
C ASP A 28 6.54 12.80 3.90
N ALA A 29 6.72 13.19 5.16
CA ALA A 29 7.37 12.41 6.19
C ALA A 29 6.40 11.60 7.08
N SER A 30 5.14 11.46 6.70
CA SER A 30 4.09 10.85 7.56
C SER A 30 4.43 9.45 8.06
N ASP A 31 5.08 8.64 7.23
CA ASP A 31 5.46 7.25 7.53
C ASP A 31 6.95 7.10 7.90
N LEU A 32 7.71 8.19 7.80
CA LEU A 32 9.14 8.18 8.05
C LEU A 32 9.45 7.84 9.50
N LYS A 33 10.40 6.93 9.70
CA LYS A 33 11.02 6.66 10.99
C LYS A 33 12.50 7.02 10.92
N VAL A 34 12.96 7.70 11.95
CA VAL A 34 14.38 8.11 12.06
C VAL A 34 14.97 7.58 13.35
N TYR A 35 16.09 6.89 13.22
CA TYR A 35 16.82 6.32 14.34
C TYR A 35 18.21 6.92 14.45
N ALA A 36 18.56 7.37 15.63
CA ALA A 36 19.94 7.69 15.96
C ALA A 36 20.68 6.39 16.32
N VAL A 37 21.74 6.09 15.62
CA VAL A 37 22.67 5.00 15.94
C VAL A 37 23.79 5.57 16.77
N LEU A 38 23.92 5.06 18.00
CA LEU A 38 24.97 5.49 18.92
C LEU A 38 26.26 4.75 18.62
N LYS A 39 27.40 5.30 19.05
CA LYS A 39 28.73 4.69 18.90
C LYS A 39 28.84 3.28 19.50
N ASN A 40 27.99 2.94 20.44
CA ASN A 40 27.88 1.59 21.02
C ASN A 40 26.94 0.65 20.25
N GLY A 41 26.45 1.07 19.06
CA GLY A 41 25.56 0.30 18.18
C GLY A 41 24.07 0.32 18.59
N VAL A 42 23.71 0.99 19.68
CA VAL A 42 22.29 1.08 20.09
C VAL A 42 21.54 2.02 19.17
N LYS A 43 20.39 1.58 18.64
CA LYS A 43 19.45 2.40 17.91
C LYS A 43 18.43 3.04 18.86
N LYS A 44 18.15 4.33 18.69
CA LYS A 44 17.09 5.05 19.39
C LYS A 44 16.20 5.77 18.40
N ASP A 45 14.88 5.61 18.54
CA ASP A 45 13.91 6.35 17.76
C ASP A 45 13.99 7.84 18.14
N VAL A 46 14.22 8.67 17.14
CA VAL A 46 14.34 10.13 17.26
C VAL A 46 13.41 10.84 16.27
N THR A 47 12.44 10.14 15.72
CA THR A 47 11.50 10.64 14.70
C THR A 47 10.87 11.98 15.09
N ASP A 48 10.43 12.12 16.33
CA ASP A 48 9.78 13.36 16.81
C ASP A 48 10.76 14.51 17.11
N TYR A 49 12.06 14.26 16.92
CA TYR A 49 13.13 15.19 17.28
C TYR A 49 14.00 15.62 16.09
N VAL A 50 13.62 15.22 14.89
CA VAL A 50 14.30 15.64 13.67
C VAL A 50 13.54 16.79 13.00
N THR A 51 14.26 17.56 12.21
CA THR A 51 13.69 18.51 11.27
C THR A 51 14.00 18.04 9.87
N ILE A 52 13.02 18.17 8.99
CA ILE A 52 13.12 17.87 7.57
C ILE A 52 12.85 19.16 6.85
N ASP A 53 13.53 19.40 5.74
CA ASP A 53 13.24 20.56 4.90
C ASP A 53 11.80 20.46 4.39
N ASP A 54 11.01 21.49 4.67
CA ASP A 54 9.60 21.61 4.32
C ASP A 54 9.36 22.47 3.08
N THR A 55 10.44 22.85 2.38
CA THR A 55 10.32 23.57 1.10
C THR A 55 9.68 22.67 0.04
N ALA A 56 8.94 23.31 -0.86
CA ALA A 56 8.36 22.61 -2.00
C ALA A 56 9.49 22.07 -2.91
N LEU A 57 9.41 20.79 -3.20
CA LEU A 57 10.41 20.09 -4.03
C LEU A 57 10.28 20.51 -5.50
N THR A 58 11.40 20.55 -6.17
CA THR A 58 11.53 20.85 -7.60
C THR A 58 12.16 19.65 -8.33
N ALA A 59 12.06 19.63 -9.65
CA ALA A 59 12.64 18.58 -10.47
C ALA A 59 14.18 18.45 -10.33
N ASP A 60 14.84 19.48 -9.78
CA ASP A 60 16.30 19.50 -9.57
C ASP A 60 16.71 18.93 -8.20
N ASP A 61 15.74 18.57 -7.35
CA ASP A 61 16.02 18.05 -6.00
C ASP A 61 16.25 16.54 -6.06
N ASP A 62 17.47 16.11 -5.74
CA ASP A 62 17.86 14.70 -5.71
C ASP A 62 17.80 14.09 -4.30
N PHE A 63 17.69 14.91 -3.27
CA PHE A 63 17.66 14.46 -1.88
C PHE A 63 16.95 15.44 -0.95
N VAL A 64 16.48 14.90 0.15
CA VAL A 64 15.93 15.67 1.28
C VAL A 64 16.81 15.47 2.49
N THR A 65 17.13 16.55 3.19
CA THR A 65 17.98 16.50 4.38
C THR A 65 17.15 16.32 5.63
N VAL A 66 17.53 15.33 6.42
CA VAL A 66 16.98 15.06 7.75
C VAL A 66 18.01 15.47 8.79
N THR A 67 17.67 16.45 9.61
CA THR A 67 18.57 17.03 10.61
C THR A 67 18.10 16.69 12.01
N TYR A 68 18.97 16.08 12.80
CA TYR A 68 18.76 15.86 14.22
C TYR A 68 19.57 16.88 15.00
N LYS A 69 18.86 17.84 15.60
CA LYS A 69 19.48 18.91 16.40
C LYS A 69 19.49 18.48 17.86
N TYR A 70 20.67 18.24 18.36
CA TYR A 70 20.92 18.04 19.78
C TYR A 70 20.88 19.31 20.56
N GLY A 71 20.49 19.21 21.82
CA GLY A 71 20.87 20.16 22.84
C GLY A 71 19.76 21.00 23.43
N MET A 72 18.49 20.69 23.19
CA MET A 72 17.43 21.22 24.02
C MET A 72 16.76 20.11 24.83
N TYR A 73 17.45 19.59 25.81
CA TYR A 73 16.79 18.83 26.87
C TYR A 73 16.01 19.81 27.74
N ARG A 74 14.70 19.83 27.52
CA ARG A 74 13.79 20.45 28.47
C ARG A 74 13.48 19.39 29.55
N ASP A 75 14.10 19.50 30.70
CA ASP A 75 13.70 18.71 31.85
C ASP A 75 12.27 19.09 32.25
N LYS A 76 11.30 18.29 31.83
CA LYS A 76 9.87 18.50 32.14
C LYS A 76 9.58 18.39 33.65
N THR A 77 10.54 17.97 34.48
CA THR A 77 10.36 17.84 35.90
C THR A 77 10.72 19.12 36.68
N LYS A 78 11.27 20.14 35.99
CA LYS A 78 11.58 21.43 36.57
C LYS A 78 10.76 22.52 35.90
N GLU A 79 9.59 22.77 36.43
CA GLU A 79 8.82 23.97 36.05
C GLU A 79 9.64 25.21 36.37
N GLY A 80 9.90 26.04 35.38
CA GLY A 80 10.42 27.39 35.53
C GLY A 80 11.92 27.59 35.34
N ALA A 81 12.72 26.58 35.09
CA ALA A 81 14.12 26.77 34.78
C ALA A 81 14.39 26.58 33.29
N ALA A 82 14.66 27.66 32.58
CA ALA A 82 15.37 27.61 31.31
C ALA A 82 16.76 27.07 31.55
N ASN A 83 16.92 25.77 31.61
CA ASN A 83 18.24 25.15 31.69
C ASN A 83 18.78 25.00 30.26
N THR A 84 19.10 26.15 29.71
CA THR A 84 19.89 26.26 28.48
C THR A 84 21.36 26.13 28.87
N THR A 85 21.78 24.99 29.30
CA THR A 85 23.20 24.69 29.22
C THR A 85 23.44 24.32 27.77
N GLY A 86 23.50 25.36 26.92
CA GLY A 86 23.78 25.23 25.53
C GLY A 86 25.20 24.80 25.31
N VAL A 87 25.45 23.52 25.32
CA VAL A 87 26.56 22.98 24.54
C VAL A 87 26.05 23.01 23.10
N ALA A 88 26.62 23.91 22.31
CA ALA A 88 26.39 23.92 20.86
C ALA A 88 26.92 22.58 20.32
N VAL A 89 26.02 21.64 20.10
CA VAL A 89 26.37 20.37 19.48
C VAL A 89 26.09 20.50 18.00
N SER A 90 27.05 20.09 17.19
CA SER A 90 26.87 20.07 15.76
C SER A 90 25.68 19.16 15.43
N PRO A 91 24.75 19.58 14.57
CA PRO A 91 23.66 18.73 14.14
C PRO A 91 24.21 17.47 13.48
N VAL A 92 23.49 16.36 13.65
CA VAL A 92 23.77 15.14 12.88
C VAL A 92 22.74 15.10 11.76
N GLU A 93 23.22 14.93 10.55
CA GLU A 93 22.38 14.95 9.35
C GLU A 93 22.48 13.64 8.59
N THR A 94 21.44 13.32 7.87
CA THR A 94 21.37 12.27 6.86
C THR A 94 20.52 12.75 5.70
N THR A 95 20.68 12.14 4.54
CA THR A 95 19.90 12.46 3.37
C THR A 95 19.05 11.28 2.94
N ILE A 96 17.89 11.59 2.41
CA ILE A 96 17.00 10.63 1.73
C ILE A 96 17.07 10.98 0.25
N ASN A 97 17.55 10.06 -0.58
CA ASN A 97 17.51 10.26 -2.02
C ASN A 97 16.07 10.20 -2.50
N VAL A 98 15.70 11.18 -3.32
CA VAL A 98 14.35 11.28 -3.88
C VAL A 98 14.43 11.43 -5.39
N THR A 99 13.37 10.99 -6.06
CA THR A 99 13.08 11.33 -7.45
C THR A 99 11.83 12.18 -7.45
N VAL A 100 11.94 13.40 -7.93
CA VAL A 100 10.81 14.32 -8.01
C VAL A 100 10.19 14.21 -9.40
N LEU A 101 8.95 13.77 -9.46
CA LEU A 101 8.18 13.66 -10.69
C LEU A 101 7.33 14.90 -10.89
N ALA A 102 7.14 15.29 -12.15
CA ALA A 102 6.13 16.29 -12.52
C ALA A 102 4.77 15.88 -11.93
N ALA A 103 3.96 16.86 -11.56
CA ALA A 103 2.72 16.61 -10.83
C ALA A 103 1.79 15.62 -11.55
N GLU A 104 1.68 15.72 -12.89
CA GLU A 104 0.84 14.83 -13.71
C GLU A 104 1.36 13.40 -13.75
N ASP A 105 2.69 13.24 -13.83
CA ASP A 105 3.35 11.94 -13.86
C ASP A 105 3.22 11.24 -12.50
N TYR A 106 3.43 11.97 -11.42
CA TYR A 106 3.22 11.46 -10.06
C TYR A 106 1.78 10.99 -9.84
N ASP A 107 0.80 11.81 -10.24
CA ASP A 107 -0.61 11.48 -10.09
C ASP A 107 -0.98 10.24 -10.93
N SER A 108 -0.38 10.08 -12.11
CA SER A 108 -0.56 8.90 -12.96
C SER A 108 0.00 7.62 -12.30
N VAL A 109 1.19 7.69 -11.71
CA VAL A 109 1.78 6.58 -10.95
C VAL A 109 0.89 6.22 -9.76
N LYS A 110 0.44 7.22 -8.99
CA LYS A 110 -0.44 7.00 -7.83
C LYS A 110 -1.81 6.44 -8.21
N ALA A 111 -2.36 6.82 -9.35
CA ALA A 111 -3.60 6.24 -9.85
C ALA A 111 -3.45 4.75 -10.14
N VAL A 112 -2.33 4.32 -10.74
CA VAL A 112 -2.04 2.90 -10.98
C VAL A 112 -1.80 2.14 -9.67
N GLU A 113 -1.02 2.69 -8.74
CA GLU A 113 -0.82 2.09 -7.41
C GLU A 113 -2.16 1.88 -6.68
N LYS A 114 -3.07 2.85 -6.81
CA LYS A 114 -4.42 2.73 -6.25
C LYS A 114 -5.23 1.63 -6.91
N LEU A 115 -5.23 1.53 -8.24
CA LEU A 115 -5.93 0.44 -8.95
C LEU A 115 -5.43 -0.93 -8.49
N ILE A 116 -4.12 -1.09 -8.33
CA ILE A 116 -3.53 -2.34 -7.83
C ILE A 116 -3.96 -2.62 -6.39
N SER A 117 -3.94 -1.59 -5.52
CA SER A 117 -4.35 -1.74 -4.12
C SER A 117 -5.83 -2.04 -3.94
N ASP A 118 -6.67 -1.56 -4.86
CA ASP A 118 -8.11 -1.75 -4.85
C ASP A 118 -8.53 -3.17 -5.31
N LEU A 119 -7.62 -3.99 -5.86
CA LEU A 119 -7.92 -5.37 -6.30
C LEU A 119 -8.40 -6.27 -5.15
N GLY A 120 -7.95 -6.04 -3.93
CA GLY A 120 -8.38 -6.77 -2.74
C GLY A 120 -8.19 -8.28 -2.84
N GLU A 121 -9.23 -9.05 -2.46
CA GLU A 121 -9.22 -10.51 -2.55
C GLU A 121 -9.47 -10.94 -4.00
N ILE A 122 -8.56 -11.78 -4.53
CA ILE A 122 -8.61 -12.22 -5.93
C ILE A 122 -9.57 -13.41 -6.09
N THR A 123 -10.57 -13.21 -6.92
CA THR A 123 -11.58 -14.19 -7.34
C THR A 123 -11.63 -14.28 -8.86
N LEU A 124 -12.43 -15.21 -9.40
CA LEU A 124 -12.63 -15.30 -10.85
C LEU A 124 -13.29 -14.04 -11.44
N ASP A 125 -14.05 -13.30 -10.64
CA ASP A 125 -14.70 -12.06 -11.07
C ASP A 125 -13.72 -10.87 -11.15
N SER A 126 -12.54 -10.99 -10.49
CA SER A 126 -11.51 -9.95 -10.49
C SER A 126 -10.75 -9.81 -11.84
N GLU A 127 -11.04 -10.66 -12.82
CA GLU A 127 -10.30 -10.68 -14.09
C GLU A 127 -10.29 -9.33 -14.81
N ASN A 128 -11.42 -8.64 -14.84
CA ASN A 128 -11.53 -7.36 -15.54
C ASN A 128 -10.74 -6.27 -14.81
N ASP A 129 -10.76 -6.26 -13.48
CA ASP A 129 -10.05 -5.27 -12.67
C ASP A 129 -8.54 -5.48 -12.76
N ILE A 130 -8.08 -6.73 -12.74
CA ILE A 130 -6.66 -7.08 -12.94
C ILE A 130 -6.20 -6.65 -14.34
N LYS A 131 -6.99 -6.91 -15.39
CA LYS A 131 -6.68 -6.47 -16.76
C LYS A 131 -6.62 -4.94 -16.86
N ALA A 132 -7.54 -4.24 -16.21
CA ALA A 132 -7.56 -2.79 -16.19
C ALA A 132 -6.32 -2.22 -15.47
N ALA A 133 -5.95 -2.78 -14.31
CA ALA A 133 -4.74 -2.40 -13.59
C ALA A 133 -3.48 -2.65 -14.42
N ARG A 134 -3.39 -3.81 -15.10
CA ARG A 134 -2.27 -4.14 -16.02
C ARG A 134 -2.20 -3.18 -17.19
N ALA A 135 -3.31 -2.89 -17.84
CA ALA A 135 -3.36 -1.95 -18.96
C ALA A 135 -2.94 -0.53 -18.53
N ALA A 136 -3.40 -0.08 -17.35
CA ALA A 136 -3.00 1.21 -16.79
C ALA A 136 -1.51 1.25 -16.46
N TYR A 137 -0.97 0.19 -15.85
CA TYR A 137 0.47 0.05 -15.62
C TYR A 137 1.27 0.09 -16.91
N ASP A 138 0.82 -0.63 -17.94
CA ASP A 138 1.50 -0.67 -19.25
C ASP A 138 1.48 0.67 -19.98
N ALA A 139 0.46 1.48 -19.76
CA ALA A 139 0.35 2.82 -20.34
C ALA A 139 1.31 3.85 -19.73
N LEU A 140 1.89 3.57 -18.56
CA LEU A 140 2.84 4.48 -17.88
C LEU A 140 4.18 4.64 -18.63
N GLY A 141 4.54 3.74 -19.54
CA GLY A 141 5.82 3.81 -20.24
C GLY A 141 7.02 3.76 -19.28
N ASP A 142 7.84 4.80 -19.31
CA ASP A 142 9.05 4.88 -18.48
C ASP A 142 8.74 5.11 -16.98
N LEU A 143 7.53 5.57 -16.66
CA LEU A 143 7.11 5.79 -15.27
C LEU A 143 6.81 4.48 -14.50
N LYS A 144 6.83 3.33 -15.16
CA LYS A 144 6.61 2.01 -14.55
C LYS A 144 7.56 1.71 -13.39
N GLU A 145 8.79 2.20 -13.47
CA GLU A 145 9.82 1.98 -12.44
C GLU A 145 9.46 2.63 -11.09
N TYR A 146 8.56 3.62 -11.10
CA TYR A 146 8.13 4.33 -9.90
C TYR A 146 6.89 3.73 -9.23
N VAL A 147 6.30 2.69 -9.80
CA VAL A 147 5.15 1.98 -9.21
C VAL A 147 5.65 1.02 -8.12
N GLY A 148 5.36 1.35 -6.86
CA GLY A 148 5.91 0.63 -5.72
C GLY A 148 5.25 -0.72 -5.41
N ASN A 149 4.06 -1.00 -5.95
CA ASN A 149 3.28 -2.19 -5.63
C ASN A 149 3.04 -3.14 -6.82
N VAL A 150 3.89 -3.10 -7.85
CA VAL A 150 3.76 -3.94 -9.04
C VAL A 150 3.79 -5.44 -8.72
N ASP A 151 4.51 -5.85 -7.67
CA ASP A 151 4.56 -7.23 -7.21
C ASP A 151 3.17 -7.75 -6.81
N ALA A 152 2.34 -6.89 -6.22
CA ALA A 152 0.97 -7.24 -5.87
C ALA A 152 0.10 -7.47 -7.13
N LEU A 153 0.31 -6.72 -8.21
CA LEU A 153 -0.36 -6.95 -9.49
C LEU A 153 0.06 -8.30 -10.09
N THR A 154 1.34 -8.61 -10.08
CA THR A 154 1.86 -9.88 -10.58
C THR A 154 1.31 -11.06 -9.77
N ALA A 155 1.29 -10.94 -8.43
CA ALA A 155 0.70 -11.97 -7.57
C ALA A 155 -0.81 -12.15 -7.80
N ALA A 156 -1.53 -11.06 -8.11
CA ALA A 156 -2.95 -11.11 -8.45
C ALA A 156 -3.20 -11.86 -9.77
N GLU A 157 -2.35 -11.64 -10.78
CA GLU A 157 -2.41 -12.34 -12.06
C GLU A 157 -2.14 -13.85 -11.89
N GLU A 158 -1.09 -14.20 -11.15
CA GLU A 158 -0.76 -15.59 -10.84
C GLU A 158 -1.90 -16.29 -10.10
N LYS A 159 -2.47 -15.61 -9.12
CA LYS A 159 -3.60 -16.15 -8.34
C LYS A 159 -4.83 -16.36 -9.19
N LEU A 160 -5.13 -15.45 -10.11
CA LEU A 160 -6.24 -15.60 -11.05
C LEU A 160 -6.03 -16.80 -11.98
N GLU A 161 -4.81 -17.03 -12.48
CA GLU A 161 -4.49 -18.19 -13.31
C GLU A 161 -4.60 -19.51 -12.53
N GLU A 162 -4.19 -19.53 -11.26
CA GLU A 162 -4.41 -20.69 -10.37
C GLU A 162 -5.91 -21.00 -10.22
N LEU A 163 -6.76 -19.98 -10.06
CA LEU A 163 -8.21 -20.15 -9.92
C LEU A 163 -8.88 -20.63 -11.21
N LYS A 164 -8.31 -20.29 -12.37
CA LYS A 164 -8.80 -20.72 -13.69
C LYS A 164 -8.37 -22.15 -14.05
N THR A 165 -7.22 -22.59 -13.54
CA THR A 165 -6.77 -23.97 -13.77
C THR A 165 -7.43 -24.87 -12.72
N PRO A 166 -8.39 -25.76 -13.11
CA PRO A 166 -8.92 -26.72 -12.16
C PRO A 166 -7.76 -27.61 -11.72
N SER A 167 -7.53 -27.64 -10.40
CA SER A 167 -6.53 -28.52 -9.79
C SER A 167 -6.80 -29.98 -10.20
N SER A 168 -6.11 -30.43 -11.24
CA SER A 168 -6.06 -31.83 -11.62
C SER A 168 -4.99 -32.51 -10.76
N SER A 169 -5.29 -32.73 -9.50
CA SER A 169 -4.60 -33.76 -8.72
C SER A 169 -5.26 -33.94 -7.36
N SER A 170 -6.29 -34.75 -7.32
CA SER A 170 -6.57 -35.64 -6.20
C SER A 170 -7.56 -36.71 -6.65
N GLU A 171 -7.12 -37.59 -7.53
CA GLU A 171 -7.63 -38.95 -7.53
C GLU A 171 -6.62 -39.79 -6.74
N ALA A 172 -6.92 -40.00 -5.50
CA ALA A 172 -6.44 -41.15 -4.78
C ALA A 172 -7.57 -42.18 -4.76
N GLU A 173 -7.36 -43.20 -5.53
CA GLU A 173 -8.13 -44.44 -5.54
C GLU A 173 -8.51 -44.91 -4.14
N SER A 174 -9.76 -45.29 -3.99
CA SER A 174 -10.11 -46.43 -3.14
C SER A 174 -11.25 -47.20 -3.82
N SER A 175 -10.80 -48.14 -4.59
CA SER A 175 -11.58 -49.34 -4.95
C SER A 175 -11.97 -50.10 -3.68
N VAL A 176 -13.22 -50.54 -3.58
CA VAL A 176 -13.64 -51.95 -3.22
C VAL A 176 -15.16 -52.00 -3.43
N SER A 177 -15.58 -52.67 -4.48
CA SER A 177 -16.14 -54.00 -4.55
C SER A 177 -17.48 -54.26 -3.83
N SER A 178 -18.44 -54.61 -4.70
CA SER A 178 -19.49 -55.66 -4.55
C SER A 178 -20.63 -55.41 -3.57
N SER A 179 -21.81 -55.49 -3.93
CA SER A 179 -22.64 -56.45 -4.60
C SER A 179 -24.11 -56.02 -4.47
N ASP A 180 -24.77 -56.00 -5.59
CA ASP A 180 -25.91 -56.85 -5.89
C ASP A 180 -27.21 -56.75 -5.07
N VAL A 181 -28.25 -56.69 -5.82
CA VAL A 181 -29.61 -57.14 -5.67
C VAL A 181 -30.71 -56.09 -5.86
N SER A 182 -31.22 -56.12 -7.04
CA SER A 182 -32.61 -56.29 -7.51
C SER A 182 -33.77 -55.71 -6.69
N SER A 183 -34.58 -55.06 -7.39
CA SER A 183 -36.05 -55.20 -7.57
C SER A 183 -36.74 -53.85 -7.50
N GLU A 184 -37.16 -53.39 -8.62
CA GLU A 184 -38.50 -53.45 -9.21
C GLU A 184 -39.59 -52.64 -8.52
N SER A 185 -40.20 -51.90 -9.33
CA SER A 185 -41.64 -51.64 -9.48
C SER A 185 -42.14 -50.27 -9.12
N THR A 186 -42.43 -49.57 -10.09
CA THR A 186 -43.68 -49.24 -10.80
C THR A 186 -44.42 -47.99 -10.35
N VAL A 187 -44.66 -47.24 -11.38
CA VAL A 187 -45.89 -46.49 -11.84
C VAL A 187 -46.34 -45.32 -10.99
N SER A 188 -46.46 -44.28 -11.63
CA SER A 188 -47.58 -43.71 -12.33
C SER A 188 -47.85 -42.29 -11.88
N SER A 189 -47.81 -41.46 -12.82
CA SER A 189 -48.85 -40.61 -13.36
C SER A 189 -49.29 -39.38 -12.59
N ALA A 190 -49.20 -38.39 -13.33
CA ALA A 190 -50.20 -37.46 -13.83
C ALA A 190 -50.36 -36.17 -13.03
N ASN A 191 -50.03 -35.13 -13.74
CA ASN A 191 -50.98 -34.19 -14.39
C ASN A 191 -51.52 -33.10 -13.48
N SER A 192 -51.39 -31.94 -13.78
CA SER A 192 -52.20 -30.91 -14.48
C SER A 192 -51.69 -29.55 -14.07
N GLU A 193 -51.31 -28.72 -15.02
CA GLU A 193 -52.04 -27.59 -15.57
C GLU A 193 -52.67 -26.67 -14.49
N ASP A 194 -52.53 -25.39 -14.51
CA ASP A 194 -52.91 -24.47 -15.57
C ASP A 194 -52.67 -23.01 -15.11
N THR A 195 -52.36 -22.17 -16.05
CA THR A 195 -52.85 -20.81 -16.27
C THR A 195 -52.44 -19.69 -15.31
N SER A 196 -51.79 -18.79 -15.87
CA SER A 196 -52.31 -17.59 -16.58
C SER A 196 -52.30 -16.30 -15.76
N SER A 197 -51.75 -15.37 -16.35
CA SER A 197 -52.14 -14.00 -16.74
C SER A 197 -51.53 -12.92 -15.90
N ALA A 198 -50.66 -12.18 -16.51
CA ALA A 198 -50.85 -11.00 -17.38
C ALA A 198 -51.34 -9.77 -16.62
N THR A 199 -50.68 -8.74 -16.81
CA THR A 199 -50.96 -7.38 -17.28
C THR A 199 -50.16 -6.38 -16.43
N SER A 200 -49.24 -5.68 -17.03
CA SER A 200 -49.44 -4.47 -17.83
C SER A 200 -49.61 -3.17 -17.07
N SER A 201 -48.80 -2.29 -17.35
CA SER A 201 -48.97 -0.86 -17.64
C SER A 201 -47.99 -0.01 -16.82
N ALA A 202 -47.04 0.58 -17.43
CA ALA A 202 -47.00 1.73 -18.34
C ALA A 202 -47.16 3.08 -17.62
N ALA A 203 -46.22 3.89 -18.04
CA ALA A 203 -46.30 5.33 -18.36
C ALA A 203 -45.89 6.29 -17.25
N GLU A 204 -44.99 7.05 -17.64
CA GLU A 204 -44.82 8.45 -18.11
C GLU A 204 -44.48 9.37 -16.96
N SER A 205 -43.42 10.06 -17.06
CA SER A 205 -42.95 11.19 -17.85
C SER A 205 -42.99 12.52 -17.07
N VAL A 206 -42.11 13.37 -17.47
CA VAL A 206 -42.00 14.84 -17.44
C VAL A 206 -41.33 15.41 -16.19
N SER A 207 -40.15 15.96 -16.36
CA SER A 207 -39.67 17.19 -16.99
C SER A 207 -39.68 18.41 -16.05
N SER A 208 -38.54 19.05 -16.06
CA SER A 208 -38.28 20.48 -15.91
C SER A 208 -38.34 21.12 -14.54
N ALA A 209 -37.24 21.59 -14.04
CA ALA A 209 -36.82 22.99 -14.04
C ALA A 209 -35.35 23.06 -13.58
#